data_80ae0c82fb036cdd774e42029707e7f9
#
_entry.id   80ae0c82fb036cdd774e42029707e7f9
#
_cell.length_a   1.000
_cell.length_b   1.000
_cell.length_c   1.000
_cell.angle_alpha   90.00
_cell.angle_beta   90.00
_cell.angle_gamma   90.00
#
_symmetry.space_group_name_H-M   'P 1'
#
loop_
_entity.id
_entity.type
_entity.pdbx_description
1 polymer ?
#
loop_
_entity_poly.entity_id
_entity_poly.type
_entity_poly.pdbx_seq_one_letter_code
_entity_poly.pdbx_strand_id
1 'polypeptide(L)'
;KGEPEKLRKLYEMGVRMLTLTWNFDNELGHPNFDCRLKEEWKRVSEAWKRQGQENPEGERVLREARDVFLHTPNLIGGLTERGREFVEEMETLGMIADVSHLSDAGFYDVLETTKKPFVASHSNARAVCPNVRNMTDHMIRSLSERGGVMGLNFCADFLEEKPPGVKNPGTIEAVVRHAKHILAVGGVEVLGLGSDFDGIDTHEELPGAQAMDALWQGLYKAGFTEG
;
A
#
# COMPACT_ATOMS: atom_id res chain seq x y z
N LYS A 1 21.84 0.57 -6.01
CA LYS A 1 20.58 1.23 -5.62
C LYS A 1 20.93 2.64 -5.13
N GLY A 2 20.01 3.61 -5.27
CA GLY A 2 20.21 4.97 -4.77
C GLY A 2 21.25 5.83 -5.50
N GLU A 3 21.62 5.51 -6.73
CA GLU A 3 22.55 6.29 -7.52
C GLU A 3 21.79 7.17 -8.54
N PRO A 4 21.92 8.51 -8.50
CA PRO A 4 21.23 9.43 -9.44
C PRO A 4 21.50 9.11 -10.91
N GLU A 5 22.71 8.65 -11.25
CA GLU A 5 23.03 8.23 -12.62
C GLU A 5 22.21 7.04 -13.11
N LYS A 6 21.89 6.10 -12.22
CA LYS A 6 20.99 4.97 -12.56
C LYS A 6 19.57 5.44 -12.79
N LEU A 7 19.11 6.43 -12.03
CA LEU A 7 17.80 7.05 -12.24
C LEU A 7 17.68 7.71 -13.61
N ARG A 8 18.70 8.47 -14.02
CA ARG A 8 18.75 9.09 -15.35
C ARG A 8 18.72 8.05 -16.46
N LYS A 9 19.47 6.96 -16.33
CA LYS A 9 19.43 5.85 -17.30
C LYS A 9 18.03 5.21 -17.39
N LEU A 10 17.36 5.01 -16.27
CA LEU A 10 15.97 4.50 -16.26
C LEU A 10 15.03 5.48 -16.98
N TYR A 11 15.20 6.78 -16.74
CA TYR A 11 14.43 7.80 -17.44
C TYR A 11 14.67 7.79 -18.96
N GLU A 12 15.94 7.68 -19.40
CA GLU A 12 16.32 7.55 -20.82
C GLU A 12 15.72 6.30 -21.46
N MET A 13 15.58 5.20 -20.70
CA MET A 13 14.92 3.97 -21.12
C MET A 13 13.38 4.07 -21.16
N GLY A 14 12.79 5.20 -20.75
CA GLY A 14 11.35 5.44 -20.79
C GLY A 14 10.63 5.24 -19.45
N VAL A 15 11.32 4.93 -18.36
CA VAL A 15 10.70 4.86 -17.04
C VAL A 15 10.25 6.25 -16.60
N ARG A 16 9.01 6.37 -16.10
CA ARG A 16 8.40 7.66 -15.69
C ARG A 16 7.84 7.62 -14.27
N MET A 17 7.77 6.46 -13.65
CA MET A 17 7.31 6.27 -12.27
C MET A 17 8.21 5.25 -11.58
N LEU A 18 8.49 5.45 -10.29
CA LEU A 18 9.30 4.54 -9.50
C LEU A 18 8.78 4.42 -8.08
N THR A 19 8.54 3.18 -7.64
CA THR A 19 8.25 2.84 -6.24
C THR A 19 9.54 2.86 -5.43
N LEU A 20 9.59 3.68 -4.37
CA LEU A 20 10.83 3.96 -3.63
C LEU A 20 11.29 2.80 -2.75
N THR A 21 10.34 2.07 -2.16
CA THR A 21 10.59 0.90 -1.32
C THR A 21 9.70 -0.26 -1.74
N TRP A 22 10.08 -1.47 -1.33
CA TRP A 22 9.17 -2.60 -1.27
C TRP A 22 9.02 -3.02 0.21
N ASN A 23 8.95 -4.28 0.52
CA ASN A 23 8.72 -4.80 1.88
C ASN A 23 9.99 -4.90 2.76
N PHE A 24 11.05 -4.17 2.41
CA PHE A 24 12.34 -4.19 3.10
C PHE A 24 12.98 -2.80 3.10
N ASP A 25 13.75 -2.50 4.14
CA ASP A 25 14.63 -1.33 4.17
C ASP A 25 15.59 -1.34 2.98
N ASN A 26 15.80 -0.18 2.40
CA ASN A 26 16.80 0.00 1.35
C ASN A 26 17.56 1.33 1.53
N GLU A 27 18.43 1.68 0.57
CA GLU A 27 19.23 2.91 0.65
C GLU A 27 18.41 4.19 0.48
N LEU A 28 17.14 4.11 0.05
CA LEU A 28 16.25 5.26 -0.15
C LEU A 28 15.31 5.49 1.03
N GLY A 29 14.91 4.43 1.73
CA GLY A 29 13.95 4.59 2.81
C GLY A 29 13.48 3.28 3.44
N HIS A 30 12.46 3.41 4.27
CA HIS A 30 11.88 2.34 5.05
C HIS A 30 10.46 2.02 4.58
N PRO A 31 10.08 0.73 4.56
CA PRO A 31 8.74 0.32 4.17
C PRO A 31 7.71 0.60 5.27
N ASN A 32 6.43 0.53 4.91
CA ASN A 32 5.33 0.63 5.86
C ASN A 32 5.29 -0.50 6.89
N PHE A 33 5.77 -1.69 6.56
CA PHE A 33 6.02 -2.72 7.55
C PHE A 33 7.32 -2.42 8.31
N ASP A 34 7.26 -2.30 9.63
CA ASP A 34 8.48 -2.27 10.45
C ASP A 34 9.19 -3.63 10.35
N CYS A 35 10.40 -3.63 9.81
CA CYS A 35 11.16 -4.85 9.57
C CYS A 35 11.45 -5.65 10.86
N ARG A 36 11.54 -4.98 12.02
CA ARG A 36 11.72 -5.64 13.32
C ARG A 36 10.47 -6.39 13.75
N LEU A 37 9.29 -5.80 13.58
CA LEU A 37 8.00 -6.44 13.86
C LEU A 37 7.74 -7.59 12.89
N LYS A 38 8.15 -7.47 11.64
CA LYS A 38 8.10 -8.53 10.65
C LYS A 38 8.92 -9.75 11.03
N GLU A 39 10.16 -9.54 11.49
CA GLU A 39 11.03 -10.63 11.96
C GLU A 39 10.47 -11.27 13.23
N GLU A 40 9.92 -10.50 14.16
CA GLU A 40 9.28 -11.03 15.35
C GLU A 40 8.05 -11.90 15.01
N TRP A 41 7.16 -11.41 14.15
CA TRP A 41 6.02 -12.20 13.69
C TRP A 41 6.45 -13.49 12.98
N LYS A 42 7.48 -13.44 12.15
CA LYS A 42 8.04 -14.60 11.47
C LYS A 42 8.58 -15.62 12.47
N ARG A 43 9.34 -15.18 13.47
CA ARG A 43 9.87 -16.03 14.55
C ARG A 43 8.75 -16.73 15.31
N VAL A 44 7.71 -16.01 15.70
CA VAL A 44 6.53 -16.55 16.39
C VAL A 44 5.79 -17.56 15.50
N SER A 45 5.59 -17.24 14.23
CA SER A 45 4.92 -18.11 13.26
C SER A 45 5.67 -19.44 13.04
N GLU A 46 6.99 -19.38 12.92
CA GLU A 46 7.82 -20.59 12.80
C GLU A 46 7.81 -21.45 14.07
N ALA A 47 7.81 -20.80 15.24
CA ALA A 47 7.72 -21.50 16.52
C ALA A 47 6.38 -22.23 16.66
N TRP A 48 5.28 -21.56 16.31
CA TRP A 48 3.93 -22.14 16.33
C TRP A 48 3.79 -23.33 15.37
N LYS A 49 4.31 -23.22 14.14
CA LYS A 49 4.32 -24.32 13.18
C LYS A 49 5.08 -25.55 13.70
N ARG A 50 6.20 -25.35 14.40
CA ARG A 50 6.99 -26.44 15.00
C ARG A 50 6.30 -27.15 16.17
N GLN A 51 5.39 -26.46 16.87
CA GLN A 51 4.64 -27.00 18.01
C GLN A 51 3.40 -27.79 17.63
N GLY A 52 3.13 -28.02 16.34
CA GLY A 52 2.03 -28.89 15.85
C GLY A 52 0.67 -28.22 15.78
N GLN A 53 0.58 -26.91 15.90
CA GLN A 53 -0.64 -26.10 15.63
C GLN A 53 -1.86 -26.37 16.53
N GLU A 54 -1.76 -27.20 17.56
CA GLU A 54 -2.86 -27.56 18.45
C GLU A 54 -2.82 -26.84 19.81
N ASN A 55 -1.96 -25.84 19.96
CA ASN A 55 -1.79 -25.11 21.22
C ASN A 55 -2.55 -23.78 21.19
N PRO A 56 -3.68 -23.62 21.93
CA PRO A 56 -4.46 -22.38 21.98
C PRO A 56 -3.66 -21.15 22.44
N GLU A 57 -2.71 -21.32 23.34
CA GLU A 57 -1.85 -20.25 23.81
C GLU A 57 -0.87 -19.80 22.70
N GLY A 58 -0.32 -20.75 21.95
CA GLY A 58 0.53 -20.46 20.77
C GLY A 58 -0.24 -19.75 19.68
N GLU A 59 -1.51 -20.12 19.44
CA GLU A 59 -2.40 -19.43 18.52
C GLU A 59 -2.67 -17.98 18.95
N ARG A 60 -2.90 -17.75 20.24
CA ARG A 60 -3.08 -16.40 20.80
C ARG A 60 -1.85 -15.54 20.58
N VAL A 61 -0.66 -16.05 20.90
CA VAL A 61 0.61 -15.34 20.72
C VAL A 61 0.86 -15.05 19.24
N LEU A 62 0.56 -15.98 18.33
CA LEU A 62 0.67 -15.77 16.89
C LEU A 62 -0.25 -14.65 16.41
N ARG A 63 -1.48 -14.63 16.88
CA ARG A 63 -2.47 -13.60 16.54
C ARG A 63 -2.00 -12.23 17.01
N GLU A 64 -1.59 -12.11 18.26
CA GLU A 64 -1.07 -10.85 18.84
C GLU A 64 0.13 -10.32 18.05
N ALA A 65 1.10 -11.20 17.75
CA ALA A 65 2.28 -10.81 16.96
C ALA A 65 1.90 -10.37 15.54
N ARG A 66 0.92 -11.03 14.90
CA ARG A 66 0.40 -10.65 13.59
C ARG A 66 -0.30 -9.29 13.66
N ASP A 67 -1.14 -9.08 14.65
CA ASP A 67 -1.89 -7.84 14.82
C ASP A 67 -0.93 -6.66 15.04
N VAL A 68 0.08 -6.82 15.88
CA VAL A 68 1.14 -5.81 16.07
C VAL A 68 1.85 -5.50 14.76
N PHE A 69 2.24 -6.52 14.00
CA PHE A 69 2.95 -6.36 12.73
C PHE A 69 2.09 -5.64 11.67
N LEU A 70 0.81 -5.99 11.54
CA LEU A 70 -0.06 -5.45 10.49
C LEU A 70 -0.64 -4.07 10.82
N HIS A 71 -0.70 -3.70 12.10
CA HIS A 71 -1.43 -2.49 12.54
C HIS A 71 -0.53 -1.43 13.17
N THR A 72 0.77 -1.70 13.35
CA THR A 72 1.70 -0.70 13.90
C THR A 72 2.41 0.02 12.75
N PRO A 73 2.04 1.28 12.45
CA PRO A 73 2.67 2.04 11.37
C PRO A 73 4.11 2.41 11.73
N ASN A 74 4.99 2.41 10.73
CA ASN A 74 6.34 2.92 10.87
C ASN A 74 6.33 4.46 10.77
N LEU A 75 6.37 5.12 11.93
CA LEU A 75 6.34 6.58 12.07
C LEU A 75 7.72 7.22 12.21
N ILE A 76 8.78 6.42 12.28
CA ILE A 76 10.16 6.90 12.57
C ILE A 76 11.06 6.71 11.35
N GLY A 77 11.00 5.56 10.72
CA GLY A 77 11.79 5.23 9.53
C GLY A 77 11.15 5.82 8.28
N GLY A 78 11.59 7.02 7.86
CA GLY A 78 11.16 7.70 6.64
C GLY A 78 12.14 7.48 5.47
N LEU A 79 12.27 8.50 4.61
CA LEU A 79 13.31 8.54 3.61
C LEU A 79 14.69 8.74 4.28
N THR A 80 15.71 8.12 3.72
CA THR A 80 17.09 8.48 4.03
C THR A 80 17.43 9.83 3.39
N GLU A 81 18.57 10.43 3.75
CA GLU A 81 19.08 11.61 3.06
C GLU A 81 19.20 11.38 1.54
N ARG A 82 19.77 10.22 1.16
CA ARG A 82 19.84 9.79 -0.24
C ARG A 82 18.46 9.60 -0.88
N GLY A 83 17.46 9.14 -0.13
CA GLY A 83 16.08 9.03 -0.59
C GLY A 83 15.47 10.38 -0.94
N ARG A 84 15.73 11.41 -0.12
CA ARG A 84 15.29 12.79 -0.39
C ARG A 84 15.94 13.35 -1.64
N GLU A 85 17.28 13.24 -1.76
CA GLU A 85 18.01 13.62 -2.99
C GLU A 85 17.47 12.91 -4.23
N PHE A 86 17.09 11.64 -4.07
CA PHE A 86 16.54 10.84 -5.17
C PHE A 86 15.16 11.32 -5.62
N VAL A 87 14.29 11.71 -4.67
CA VAL A 87 12.96 12.29 -4.96
C VAL A 87 13.11 13.66 -5.64
N GLU A 88 14.07 14.50 -5.21
CA GLU A 88 14.38 15.77 -5.85
C GLU A 88 14.86 15.60 -7.30
N GLU A 89 15.70 14.60 -7.56
CA GLU A 89 16.15 14.28 -8.92
C GLU A 89 14.97 13.74 -9.76
N MET A 90 14.09 12.91 -9.18
CA MET A 90 12.86 12.46 -9.85
C MET A 90 11.98 13.64 -10.27
N GLU A 91 11.79 14.63 -9.39
CA GLU A 91 11.05 15.86 -9.71
C GLU A 91 11.71 16.63 -10.86
N THR A 92 13.03 16.76 -10.83
CA THR A 92 13.82 17.43 -11.89
C THR A 92 13.66 16.74 -13.25
N LEU A 93 13.65 15.42 -13.26
CA LEU A 93 13.49 14.62 -14.48
C LEU A 93 12.02 14.54 -14.95
N GLY A 94 11.05 14.94 -14.13
CA GLY A 94 9.63 14.74 -14.42
C GLY A 94 9.18 13.29 -14.22
N MET A 95 9.84 12.55 -13.33
CA MET A 95 9.43 11.23 -12.90
C MET A 95 8.49 11.31 -11.69
N ILE A 96 7.55 10.40 -11.61
CA ILE A 96 6.56 10.32 -10.54
C ILE A 96 7.09 9.41 -9.42
N ALA A 97 7.12 9.91 -8.18
CA ALA A 97 7.38 9.09 -7.01
C ALA A 97 6.13 8.29 -6.64
N ASP A 98 6.28 6.98 -6.43
CA ASP A 98 5.24 6.10 -5.93
C ASP A 98 5.52 5.74 -4.47
N VAL A 99 4.58 6.05 -3.60
CA VAL A 99 4.68 5.85 -2.15
C VAL A 99 4.02 4.56 -1.67
N SER A 100 3.48 3.75 -2.57
CA SER A 100 2.95 2.44 -2.22
C SER A 100 3.94 1.60 -1.48
N HIS A 101 3.96 1.01 -0.47
CA HIS A 101 4.96 0.35 0.37
C HIS A 101 5.85 1.26 1.23
N LEU A 102 5.85 2.57 1.01
CA LEU A 102 6.64 3.47 1.82
C LEU A 102 6.00 3.63 3.21
N SER A 103 6.82 3.79 4.24
CA SER A 103 6.35 4.06 5.62
C SER A 103 5.50 5.33 5.71
N ASP A 104 4.73 5.44 6.79
CA ASP A 104 3.98 6.68 7.06
C ASP A 104 4.93 7.89 7.16
N ALA A 105 6.06 7.74 7.86
CA ALA A 105 7.09 8.78 7.92
C ALA A 105 7.62 9.12 6.52
N GLY A 106 7.90 8.11 5.69
CA GLY A 106 8.39 8.31 4.32
C GLY A 106 7.37 8.97 3.40
N PHE A 107 6.07 8.71 3.58
CA PHE A 107 5.03 9.44 2.87
C PHE A 107 5.12 10.94 3.13
N TYR A 108 5.25 11.35 4.40
CA TYR A 108 5.38 12.76 4.76
C TYR A 108 6.70 13.36 4.29
N ASP A 109 7.78 12.58 4.29
CA ASP A 109 9.06 13.00 3.72
C ASP A 109 8.95 13.30 2.22
N VAL A 110 8.25 12.45 1.45
CA VAL A 110 7.98 12.73 0.02
C VAL A 110 7.12 13.97 -0.13
N LEU A 111 6.06 14.11 0.69
CA LEU A 111 5.17 15.27 0.67
C LEU A 111 5.91 16.59 0.95
N GLU A 112 6.93 16.58 1.82
CA GLU A 112 7.77 17.74 2.12
C GLU A 112 8.79 18.01 1.02
N THR A 113 9.41 16.96 0.47
CA THR A 113 10.52 17.06 -0.49
C THR A 113 10.05 17.53 -1.86
N THR A 114 8.98 16.91 -2.42
CA THR A 114 8.47 17.29 -3.75
C THR A 114 7.32 18.28 -3.69
N LYS A 115 7.25 19.18 -4.69
CA LYS A 115 6.12 20.09 -4.93
C LYS A 115 5.22 19.61 -6.07
N LYS A 116 5.62 18.54 -6.75
CA LYS A 116 4.86 17.93 -7.85
C LYS A 116 3.89 16.87 -7.34
N PRO A 117 2.87 16.50 -8.13
CA PRO A 117 2.06 15.33 -7.86
C PRO A 117 2.91 14.07 -7.73
N PHE A 118 2.54 13.21 -6.78
CA PHE A 118 3.07 11.86 -6.64
C PHE A 118 1.91 10.88 -6.45
N VAL A 119 2.15 9.59 -6.42
CA VAL A 119 1.08 8.60 -6.40
C VAL A 119 1.25 7.55 -5.30
N ALA A 120 0.16 6.94 -4.90
CA ALA A 120 0.14 5.65 -4.25
C ALA A 120 -0.46 4.66 -5.26
N SER A 121 0.38 3.99 -6.04
CA SER A 121 -0.06 3.20 -7.19
C SER A 121 -1.01 2.07 -6.82
N HIS A 122 -0.89 1.50 -5.59
CA HIS A 122 -1.72 0.40 -5.09
C HIS A 122 -1.85 0.44 -3.55
N SER A 123 -2.83 1.19 -3.05
CA SER A 123 -3.11 1.36 -1.63
C SER A 123 -4.61 1.52 -1.38
N ASN A 124 -5.05 1.29 -0.13
CA ASN A 124 -6.46 1.42 0.26
C ASN A 124 -6.62 2.35 1.46
N ALA A 125 -7.84 2.50 1.98
CA ALA A 125 -8.13 3.37 3.12
C ALA A 125 -7.96 2.62 4.45
N ARG A 126 -7.09 3.12 5.33
CA ARG A 126 -6.82 2.51 6.66
C ARG A 126 -8.03 2.61 7.60
N ALA A 127 -8.89 3.60 7.42
CA ALA A 127 -10.12 3.72 8.19
C ALA A 127 -11.14 2.62 7.87
N VAL A 128 -11.04 1.96 6.70
CA VAL A 128 -11.90 0.85 6.30
C VAL A 128 -11.28 -0.50 6.70
N CYS A 129 -9.98 -0.65 6.49
CA CYS A 129 -9.22 -1.82 6.92
C CYS A 129 -7.89 -1.35 7.53
N PRO A 130 -7.66 -1.54 8.84
CA PRO A 130 -6.56 -0.91 9.59
C PRO A 130 -5.20 -1.56 9.35
N ASN A 131 -4.88 -1.88 8.11
CA ASN A 131 -3.58 -2.42 7.71
C ASN A 131 -2.60 -1.28 7.41
N VAL A 132 -1.34 -1.42 7.83
CA VAL A 132 -0.28 -0.42 7.59
C VAL A 132 0.01 -0.17 6.10
N ARG A 133 -0.37 -1.10 5.21
CA ARG A 133 -0.31 -0.92 3.75
C ARG A 133 -1.31 0.12 3.24
N ASN A 134 -2.34 0.41 4.03
CA ASN A 134 -3.40 1.35 3.70
C ASN A 134 -3.07 2.76 4.22
N MET A 135 -3.56 3.78 3.52
CA MET A 135 -3.32 5.18 3.83
C MET A 135 -4.32 5.72 4.84
N THR A 136 -3.86 6.58 5.74
CA THR A 136 -4.75 7.33 6.64
C THR A 136 -5.55 8.39 5.87
N ASP A 137 -6.66 8.85 6.45
CA ASP A 137 -7.47 9.94 5.87
C ASP A 137 -6.67 11.23 5.66
N HIS A 138 -5.69 11.49 6.53
CA HIS A 138 -4.81 12.66 6.38
C HIS A 138 -3.89 12.49 5.16
N MET A 139 -3.32 11.29 4.96
CA MET A 139 -2.51 11.00 3.77
C MET A 139 -3.32 11.11 2.49
N ILE A 140 -4.56 10.57 2.47
CA ILE A 140 -5.45 10.65 1.31
C ILE A 140 -5.75 12.10 0.96
N ARG A 141 -6.09 12.95 1.95
CA ARG A 141 -6.29 14.39 1.74
C ARG A 141 -5.03 15.09 1.20
N SER A 142 -3.89 14.85 1.84
CA SER A 142 -2.61 15.45 1.42
C SER A 142 -2.21 15.05 0.00
N LEU A 143 -2.46 13.79 -0.37
CA LEU A 143 -2.22 13.30 -1.73
C LEU A 143 -3.15 13.99 -2.73
N SER A 144 -4.44 14.11 -2.42
CA SER A 144 -5.43 14.82 -3.24
C SER A 144 -5.08 16.29 -3.42
N GLU A 145 -4.76 17.00 -2.35
CA GLU A 145 -4.35 18.42 -2.37
C GLU A 145 -3.09 18.66 -3.22
N ARG A 146 -2.22 17.64 -3.32
CA ARG A 146 -1.02 17.65 -4.19
C ARG A 146 -1.34 17.30 -5.65
N GLY A 147 -2.60 16.96 -5.97
CA GLY A 147 -3.00 16.50 -7.31
C GLY A 147 -2.53 15.08 -7.63
N GLY A 148 -2.26 14.29 -6.61
CA GLY A 148 -1.85 12.88 -6.74
C GLY A 148 -3.01 11.92 -6.88
N VAL A 149 -2.70 10.66 -7.18
CA VAL A 149 -3.67 9.57 -7.37
C VAL A 149 -3.34 8.40 -6.46
N MET A 150 -4.38 7.77 -5.93
CA MET A 150 -4.33 6.56 -5.14
C MET A 150 -5.06 5.43 -5.86
N GLY A 151 -4.34 4.41 -6.28
CA GLY A 151 -4.89 3.23 -6.93
C GLY A 151 -5.41 2.22 -5.92
N LEU A 152 -6.68 1.82 -6.02
CA LEU A 152 -7.26 0.76 -5.20
C LEU A 152 -6.53 -0.57 -5.41
N ASN A 153 -5.94 -1.11 -4.35
CA ASN A 153 -5.30 -2.42 -4.34
C ASN A 153 -6.36 -3.51 -4.11
N PHE A 154 -6.28 -4.61 -4.86
CA PHE A 154 -7.26 -5.70 -4.76
C PHE A 154 -6.80 -6.86 -3.85
N CYS A 155 -5.72 -6.69 -3.11
CA CYS A 155 -5.31 -7.66 -2.10
C CYS A 155 -6.39 -7.79 -1.02
N ALA A 156 -6.95 -8.99 -0.88
CA ALA A 156 -8.05 -9.26 0.04
C ALA A 156 -7.73 -8.83 1.49
N ASP A 157 -6.49 -9.05 1.95
CA ASP A 157 -6.05 -8.69 3.31
C ASP A 157 -5.88 -7.18 3.54
N PHE A 158 -5.88 -6.37 2.48
CA PHE A 158 -5.88 -4.90 2.57
C PHE A 158 -7.27 -4.30 2.40
N LEU A 159 -8.24 -5.11 1.98
CA LEU A 159 -9.63 -4.71 1.80
C LEU A 159 -10.49 -5.01 3.02
N GLU A 160 -10.26 -6.13 3.69
CA GLU A 160 -11.05 -6.55 4.84
C GLU A 160 -10.24 -7.47 5.75
N GLU A 161 -10.35 -7.27 7.06
CA GLU A 161 -9.74 -8.16 8.03
C GLU A 161 -10.55 -9.45 8.21
N LYS A 162 -9.83 -10.56 8.32
CA LYS A 162 -10.40 -11.85 8.73
C LYS A 162 -9.58 -12.42 9.89
N PRO A 163 -10.21 -13.21 10.77
CA PRO A 163 -9.46 -13.91 11.82
C PRO A 163 -8.34 -14.77 11.23
N PRO A 164 -7.22 -14.95 11.95
CA PRO A 164 -6.15 -15.86 11.53
C PRO A 164 -6.67 -17.25 11.18
N GLY A 165 -6.19 -17.82 10.07
CA GLY A 165 -6.64 -19.13 9.58
C GLY A 165 -7.97 -19.14 8.82
N VAL A 166 -8.69 -18.02 8.81
CA VAL A 166 -9.88 -17.86 7.97
C VAL A 166 -9.46 -17.30 6.62
N LYS A 167 -9.78 -18.02 5.54
CA LYS A 167 -9.51 -17.55 4.17
C LYS A 167 -10.26 -16.24 3.94
N ASN A 168 -9.55 -15.23 3.45
CA ASN A 168 -10.15 -14.00 2.97
C ASN A 168 -10.37 -14.12 1.46
N PRO A 169 -11.62 -14.34 0.98
CA PRO A 169 -11.85 -14.49 -0.45
C PRO A 169 -11.70 -13.18 -1.23
N GLY A 170 -11.72 -12.03 -0.50
CA GLY A 170 -11.90 -10.73 -1.11
C GLY A 170 -13.30 -10.59 -1.74
N THR A 171 -13.80 -9.37 -1.83
CA THR A 171 -15.10 -9.11 -2.48
C THR A 171 -15.09 -7.77 -3.22
N ILE A 172 -15.86 -7.67 -4.29
CA ILE A 172 -16.10 -6.40 -4.99
C ILE A 172 -16.72 -5.38 -4.04
N GLU A 173 -17.61 -5.83 -3.13
CA GLU A 173 -18.20 -4.96 -2.11
C GLU A 173 -17.15 -4.32 -1.20
N ALA A 174 -16.11 -5.07 -0.81
CA ALA A 174 -15.00 -4.53 -0.01
C ALA A 174 -14.23 -3.46 -0.80
N VAL A 175 -13.93 -3.69 -2.08
CA VAL A 175 -13.31 -2.68 -2.96
C VAL A 175 -14.18 -1.42 -3.05
N VAL A 176 -15.49 -1.59 -3.24
CA VAL A 176 -16.45 -0.47 -3.32
C VAL A 176 -16.50 0.31 -2.00
N ARG A 177 -16.42 -0.34 -0.83
CA ARG A 177 -16.35 0.38 0.46
C ARG A 177 -15.13 1.30 0.53
N HIS A 178 -13.96 0.82 0.10
CA HIS A 178 -12.76 1.65 0.03
C HIS A 178 -12.91 2.79 -0.97
N ALA A 179 -13.44 2.53 -2.15
CA ALA A 179 -13.68 3.56 -3.16
C ALA A 179 -14.58 4.69 -2.63
N LYS A 180 -15.69 4.35 -1.96
CA LYS A 180 -16.59 5.33 -1.33
C LYS A 180 -15.90 6.15 -0.25
N HIS A 181 -15.08 5.52 0.59
CA HIS A 181 -14.35 6.21 1.64
C HIS A 181 -13.32 7.18 1.05
N ILE A 182 -12.52 6.73 0.08
CA ILE A 182 -11.51 7.57 -0.58
C ILE A 182 -12.19 8.75 -1.29
N LEU A 183 -13.30 8.52 -2.00
CA LEU A 183 -14.10 9.57 -2.61
C LEU A 183 -14.58 10.60 -1.58
N ALA A 184 -15.06 10.16 -0.44
CA ALA A 184 -15.57 11.04 0.62
C ALA A 184 -14.44 11.87 1.29
N VAL A 185 -13.24 11.33 1.36
CA VAL A 185 -12.09 11.96 2.06
C VAL A 185 -11.30 12.88 1.13
N GLY A 186 -11.02 12.45 -0.10
CA GLY A 186 -10.10 13.12 -1.02
C GLY A 186 -10.71 13.57 -2.35
N GLY A 187 -12.00 13.25 -2.59
CA GLY A 187 -12.66 13.57 -3.87
C GLY A 187 -12.40 12.55 -4.97
N VAL A 188 -13.02 12.75 -6.13
CA VAL A 188 -12.96 11.81 -7.25
C VAL A 188 -11.59 11.78 -7.93
N GLU A 189 -10.90 12.90 -7.98
CA GLU A 189 -9.62 13.04 -8.70
C GLU A 189 -8.48 12.22 -8.09
N VAL A 190 -8.55 11.90 -6.79
CA VAL A 190 -7.53 11.08 -6.12
C VAL A 190 -7.76 9.58 -6.31
N LEU A 191 -8.98 9.17 -6.69
CA LEU A 191 -9.37 7.77 -6.78
C LEU A 191 -8.98 7.15 -8.13
N GLY A 192 -8.17 6.11 -8.09
CA GLY A 192 -7.77 5.32 -9.25
C GLY A 192 -7.88 3.81 -9.00
N LEU A 193 -7.56 3.02 -10.00
CA LEU A 193 -7.46 1.56 -9.91
C LEU A 193 -5.99 1.15 -9.95
N GLY A 194 -5.55 0.39 -8.95
CA GLY A 194 -4.18 -0.10 -8.79
C GLY A 194 -4.17 -1.57 -8.39
N SER A 195 -4.76 -2.41 -9.23
CA SER A 195 -5.13 -3.80 -8.96
C SER A 195 -4.08 -4.65 -8.24
N ASP A 196 -2.82 -4.49 -8.61
CA ASP A 196 -1.69 -5.31 -8.13
C ASP A 196 -1.80 -6.81 -8.51
N PHE A 197 -2.49 -7.14 -9.60
CA PHE A 197 -2.80 -8.52 -10.00
C PHE A 197 -1.58 -9.45 -10.06
N ASP A 198 -0.42 -8.95 -10.50
CA ASP A 198 0.79 -9.76 -10.63
C ASP A 198 1.59 -9.84 -9.32
N GLY A 199 1.24 -9.03 -8.31
CA GLY A 199 1.93 -8.93 -7.02
C GLY A 199 1.20 -9.55 -5.84
N ILE A 200 -0.02 -10.05 -6.03
CA ILE A 200 -0.91 -10.56 -4.98
C ILE A 200 -1.53 -11.90 -5.35
N ASP A 201 -1.99 -12.63 -4.32
CA ASP A 201 -2.97 -13.69 -4.54
C ASP A 201 -4.32 -13.03 -4.85
N THR A 202 -4.84 -13.28 -6.04
CA THR A 202 -6.10 -12.70 -6.50
C THR A 202 -7.29 -13.27 -5.73
N HIS A 203 -8.32 -12.46 -5.51
CA HIS A 203 -9.53 -12.93 -4.86
C HIS A 203 -10.56 -13.51 -5.85
N GLU A 204 -11.55 -14.25 -5.30
CA GLU A 204 -12.46 -15.07 -6.11
C GLU A 204 -13.33 -14.24 -7.06
N GLU A 205 -13.76 -13.05 -6.66
CA GLU A 205 -14.61 -12.17 -7.48
C GLU A 205 -13.82 -11.33 -8.50
N LEU A 206 -12.51 -11.12 -8.26
CA LEU A 206 -11.60 -10.39 -9.16
C LEU A 206 -10.32 -11.22 -9.42
N PRO A 207 -10.45 -12.36 -10.11
CA PRO A 207 -9.30 -13.25 -10.34
C PRO A 207 -8.29 -12.71 -11.35
N GLY A 208 -8.56 -11.60 -11.99
CA GLY A 208 -7.70 -10.95 -12.97
C GLY A 208 -8.43 -9.91 -13.80
N ALA A 209 -7.75 -9.34 -14.78
CA ALA A 209 -8.27 -8.25 -15.61
C ALA A 209 -9.58 -8.58 -16.34
N GLN A 210 -9.82 -9.85 -16.63
CA GLN A 210 -11.07 -10.32 -17.27
C GLN A 210 -12.32 -10.12 -16.37
N ALA A 211 -12.16 -9.87 -15.08
CA ALA A 211 -13.27 -9.63 -14.14
C ALA A 211 -13.54 -8.13 -13.88
N MET A 212 -12.88 -7.22 -14.59
CA MET A 212 -13.05 -5.78 -14.38
C MET A 212 -14.47 -5.29 -14.65
N ASP A 213 -15.21 -5.95 -15.56
CA ASP A 213 -16.63 -5.65 -15.79
C ASP A 213 -17.48 -5.87 -14.53
N ALA A 214 -17.16 -6.89 -13.74
CA ALA A 214 -17.87 -7.15 -12.48
C ALA A 214 -17.59 -6.04 -11.45
N LEU A 215 -16.36 -5.57 -11.35
CA LEU A 215 -16.00 -4.42 -10.52
C LEU A 215 -16.76 -3.16 -10.97
N TRP A 216 -16.78 -2.90 -12.28
CA TRP A 216 -17.52 -1.78 -12.85
C TRP A 216 -19.00 -1.82 -12.47
N GLN A 217 -19.65 -2.96 -12.59
CA GLN A 217 -21.04 -3.15 -12.17
C GLN A 217 -21.24 -2.91 -10.66
N GLY A 218 -20.27 -3.31 -9.83
CA GLY A 218 -20.27 -3.03 -8.39
C GLY A 218 -20.19 -1.53 -8.08
N LEU A 219 -19.28 -0.83 -8.73
CA LEU A 219 -19.11 0.63 -8.61
C LEU A 219 -20.36 1.37 -9.09
N TYR A 220 -20.90 0.99 -10.26
CA TYR A 220 -22.12 1.60 -10.82
C TYR A 220 -23.33 1.45 -9.89
N LYS A 221 -23.57 0.24 -9.35
CA LYS A 221 -24.63 0.00 -8.34
C LYS A 221 -24.41 0.83 -7.07
N ALA A 222 -23.18 1.18 -6.77
CA ALA A 222 -22.82 2.00 -5.61
C ALA A 222 -22.97 3.52 -5.85
N GLY A 223 -23.33 3.94 -7.09
CA GLY A 223 -23.57 5.31 -7.46
C GLY A 223 -22.42 6.02 -8.18
N PHE A 224 -21.36 5.29 -8.55
CA PHE A 224 -20.33 5.83 -9.44
C PHE A 224 -20.88 5.89 -10.87
N THR A 225 -20.53 6.93 -11.62
CA THR A 225 -21.00 7.16 -13.01
C THR A 225 -19.80 7.21 -13.95
N GLU A 226 -20.06 6.96 -15.23
CA GLU A 226 -19.12 7.37 -16.29
C GLU A 226 -19.03 8.90 -16.28
N GLY A 227 -17.84 9.41 -15.95
CA GLY A 227 -17.57 10.84 -15.73
C GLY A 227 -17.72 11.72 -16.97
#